data_6fb6bcffc61c731632295b89f37f98ec
#
_entry.id   6fb6bcffc61c731632295b89f37f98ec
#
_cell.length_a   1.000
_cell.length_b   1.000
_cell.length_c   1.000
_cell.angle_alpha   90.00
_cell.angle_beta   90.00
_cell.angle_gamma   90.00
#
_symmetry.space_group_name_H-M   'P 1'
#
loop_
_entity.id
_entity.type
_entity.pdbx_description
1 polymer ?
#
loop_
_entity_poly.entity_id
_entity_poly.type
_entity_poly.pdbx_seq_one_letter_code
_entity_poly.pdbx_strand_id
1 'polypeptide(L)'
;MLPRFLVVLSILLQLVGSTYFTGSERSQNGIRLMTFNIWQSGKNVENGQQKIAKHILMVNPDIVALQETYANVTKNLTMMLGHPWVAVERNHEYPDTAILTRHVIVPNTNLSTSGGVGVKIMLRTGYMVHFWSLHLDYTSYGPYAANNKLVNRIDQILAGENTEYGRGPQIYEILTLPMMKKWMEKSDDVPIFIAGDFNGPSHLDWTEQTKKIHGDWVIRWPATKELEDRGFTDTYREIYPNVLTNPGITWSTVNKFNPEWNYTIPEPQDRIDFLFYKGPVVADQIMAYSGCEKPKRIPFHEHNDYPSDHFAVFADYTFI
;
A
#
# COMPACT_ATOMS: atom_id res chain seq x y z
N MET A 1 -32.28 55.31 -38.25
CA MET A 1 -32.65 54.65 -36.98
C MET A 1 -32.37 53.15 -37.11
N LEU A 2 -31.24 52.68 -36.58
CA LEU A 2 -30.95 51.27 -36.53
C LEU A 2 -30.70 50.93 -35.04
N PRO A 3 -31.29 49.88 -34.48
CA PRO A 3 -31.06 49.50 -33.10
C PRO A 3 -29.73 48.71 -32.95
N ARG A 4 -28.95 49.11 -31.98
CA ARG A 4 -27.73 48.42 -31.52
C ARG A 4 -28.10 47.11 -30.85
N PHE A 5 -27.65 46.00 -31.39
CA PHE A 5 -27.63 44.70 -30.71
C PHE A 5 -26.44 44.68 -29.74
N LEU A 6 -26.72 44.60 -28.48
CA LEU A 6 -25.76 44.24 -27.41
C LEU A 6 -25.53 42.73 -27.48
N VAL A 7 -24.38 42.32 -27.91
CA VAL A 7 -23.93 40.93 -27.73
C VAL A 7 -23.33 40.82 -26.35
N VAL A 8 -24.07 40.20 -25.44
CA VAL A 8 -23.58 39.80 -24.13
C VAL A 8 -22.77 38.53 -24.31
N LEU A 9 -21.46 38.68 -24.33
CA LEU A 9 -20.51 37.56 -24.33
C LEU A 9 -20.44 37.03 -22.90
N SER A 10 -21.23 36.01 -22.59
CA SER A 10 -21.09 35.24 -21.36
C SER A 10 -19.84 34.35 -21.45
N ILE A 11 -18.77 34.85 -20.86
CA ILE A 11 -17.58 34.02 -20.59
C ILE A 11 -17.98 33.03 -19.51
N LEU A 12 -18.29 31.80 -19.91
CA LEU A 12 -18.29 30.66 -18.99
C LEU A 12 -16.84 30.43 -18.53
N LEU A 13 -16.46 30.98 -17.40
CA LEU A 13 -15.34 30.47 -16.64
C LEU A 13 -15.72 29.04 -16.22
N GLN A 14 -15.24 28.06 -16.93
CA GLN A 14 -15.11 26.71 -16.40
C GLN A 14 -14.06 26.79 -15.28
N LEU A 15 -14.52 26.98 -14.07
CA LEU A 15 -13.79 26.59 -12.89
C LEU A 15 -13.56 25.09 -12.98
N VAL A 16 -12.38 24.73 -13.49
CA VAL A 16 -11.81 23.40 -13.23
C VAL A 16 -11.58 23.39 -11.73
N GLY A 17 -12.59 22.93 -11.02
CA GLY A 17 -12.47 22.67 -9.60
C GLY A 17 -11.37 21.63 -9.41
N SER A 18 -10.19 22.08 -8.98
CA SER A 18 -9.31 21.22 -8.25
C SER A 18 -10.13 20.75 -7.06
N THR A 19 -10.68 19.55 -7.15
CA THR A 19 -11.21 18.86 -5.99
C THR A 19 -10.01 18.63 -5.08
N TYR A 20 -9.71 19.62 -4.25
CA TYR A 20 -8.96 19.36 -3.04
C TYR A 20 -9.67 18.18 -2.41
N PHE A 21 -8.92 17.15 -2.09
CA PHE A 21 -9.39 16.01 -1.35
C PHE A 21 -9.85 16.51 0.02
N THR A 22 -11.08 17.06 0.08
CA THR A 22 -11.76 17.31 1.34
C THR A 22 -12.08 15.93 1.86
N GLY A 23 -11.16 15.39 2.66
CA GLY A 23 -11.38 14.10 3.30
C GLY A 23 -12.78 14.08 3.87
N SER A 24 -13.58 13.09 3.49
CA SER A 24 -14.88 12.86 4.13
C SER A 24 -14.70 13.05 5.64
N GLU A 25 -15.60 13.77 6.29
CA GLU A 25 -15.55 13.90 7.74
C GLU A 25 -15.51 12.49 8.31
N ARG A 26 -14.37 12.15 8.93
CA ARG A 26 -14.22 10.83 9.56
C ARG A 26 -15.21 10.73 10.70
N SER A 27 -15.75 9.55 10.91
CA SER A 27 -16.53 9.27 12.12
C SER A 27 -15.67 9.58 13.35
N GLN A 28 -16.27 9.98 14.46
CA GLN A 28 -15.54 10.22 15.72
C GLN A 28 -14.76 8.97 16.17
N ASN A 29 -15.22 7.78 15.77
CA ASN A 29 -14.61 6.49 16.03
C ASN A 29 -13.84 5.97 14.81
N GLY A 30 -13.42 6.85 13.89
CA GLY A 30 -12.74 6.46 12.65
C GLY A 30 -11.22 6.50 12.76
N ILE A 31 -10.56 5.67 11.96
CA ILE A 31 -9.10 5.67 11.78
C ILE A 31 -8.77 5.64 10.30
N ARG A 32 -7.78 6.42 9.86
CA ARG A 32 -7.19 6.34 8.50
C ARG A 32 -5.83 5.67 8.57
N LEU A 33 -5.68 4.60 7.81
CA LEU A 33 -4.43 3.87 7.64
C LEU A 33 -3.88 4.08 6.24
N MET A 34 -2.56 4.07 6.10
CA MET A 34 -1.87 4.22 4.83
C MET A 34 -0.73 3.22 4.74
N THR A 35 -0.53 2.61 3.57
CA THR A 35 0.72 1.97 3.20
C THR A 35 1.37 2.72 2.06
N PHE A 36 2.69 2.87 2.12
CA PHE A 36 3.44 3.65 1.16
C PHE A 36 4.87 3.10 1.00
N ASN A 37 5.10 2.35 -0.08
CA ASN A 37 6.45 2.08 -0.52
C ASN A 37 7.05 3.40 -1.05
N ILE A 38 8.14 3.85 -0.45
CA ILE A 38 8.74 5.17 -0.69
C ILE A 38 9.93 5.15 -1.65
N TRP A 39 10.01 4.10 -2.48
CA TRP A 39 10.98 3.95 -3.55
C TRP A 39 12.40 4.36 -3.15
N GLN A 40 13.08 3.43 -2.44
CA GLN A 40 14.44 3.64 -1.94
C GLN A 40 14.60 4.96 -1.14
N SER A 41 13.65 5.18 -0.21
CA SER A 41 13.67 6.37 0.65
C SER A 41 13.54 7.71 -0.11
N GLY A 42 12.86 7.69 -1.25
CA GLY A 42 12.64 8.87 -2.11
C GLY A 42 13.87 9.30 -2.89
N LYS A 43 14.92 8.48 -3.01
CA LYS A 43 16.17 8.85 -3.70
C LYS A 43 16.03 9.06 -5.19
N ASN A 44 15.00 8.47 -5.79
CA ASN A 44 14.78 8.51 -7.24
C ASN A 44 14.04 9.77 -7.71
N VAL A 45 13.65 10.66 -6.80
CA VAL A 45 12.94 11.90 -7.11
C VAL A 45 13.60 13.05 -6.36
N GLU A 46 13.74 14.20 -7.00
CA GLU A 46 14.26 15.41 -6.35
C GLU A 46 13.46 15.79 -5.11
N ASN A 47 14.16 16.09 -4.00
CA ASN A 47 13.54 16.40 -2.71
C ASN A 47 12.56 15.30 -2.23
N GLY A 48 12.87 14.02 -2.52
CA GLY A 48 11.95 12.91 -2.32
C GLY A 48 11.42 12.79 -0.88
N GLN A 49 12.26 12.92 0.16
CA GLN A 49 11.80 12.85 1.54
C GLN A 49 10.83 13.97 1.90
N GLN A 50 11.07 15.21 1.43
CA GLN A 50 10.14 16.33 1.61
C GLN A 50 8.81 16.06 0.91
N LYS A 51 8.86 15.47 -0.28
CA LYS A 51 7.66 15.10 -1.04
C LYS A 51 6.91 13.94 -0.35
N ILE A 52 7.63 12.94 0.20
CA ILE A 52 7.01 11.86 1.00
C ILE A 52 6.24 12.48 2.19
N ALA A 53 6.90 13.33 2.98
CA ALA A 53 6.25 13.99 4.12
C ALA A 53 5.04 14.85 3.66
N LYS A 54 5.16 15.60 2.56
CA LYS A 54 4.06 16.35 1.95
C LYS A 54 2.85 15.46 1.65
N HIS A 55 3.06 14.34 0.97
CA HIS A 55 1.97 13.44 0.58
C HIS A 55 1.35 12.71 1.78
N ILE A 56 2.13 12.37 2.80
CA ILE A 56 1.59 11.87 4.08
C ILE A 56 0.68 12.93 4.73
N LEU A 57 1.11 14.20 4.78
CA LEU A 57 0.28 15.28 5.32
C LEU A 57 -0.99 15.52 4.50
N MET A 58 -0.91 15.42 3.17
CA MET A 58 -2.07 15.57 2.28
C MET A 58 -3.12 14.47 2.49
N VAL A 59 -2.70 13.21 2.63
CA VAL A 59 -3.58 12.07 2.93
C VAL A 59 -4.08 12.15 4.38
N ASN A 60 -3.27 12.70 5.28
CA ASN A 60 -3.57 12.88 6.70
C ASN A 60 -3.95 11.57 7.43
N PRO A 61 -3.13 10.51 7.34
CA PRO A 61 -3.39 9.23 8.01
C PRO A 61 -3.09 9.31 9.51
N ASP A 62 -3.60 8.34 10.26
CA ASP A 62 -3.30 8.14 11.67
C ASP A 62 -2.07 7.24 11.87
N ILE A 63 -1.92 6.25 10.99
CA ILE A 63 -0.81 5.30 10.99
C ILE A 63 -0.39 5.09 9.54
N VAL A 64 0.93 5.04 9.30
CA VAL A 64 1.53 4.77 8.00
C VAL A 64 2.46 3.57 8.09
N ALA A 65 2.25 2.59 7.23
CA ALA A 65 3.22 1.55 6.92
C ALA A 65 4.15 2.06 5.82
N LEU A 66 5.45 2.08 6.06
CA LEU A 66 6.46 2.46 5.07
C LEU A 66 7.28 1.25 4.64
N GLN A 67 7.61 1.19 3.37
CA GLN A 67 8.51 0.20 2.78
C GLN A 67 9.65 0.93 2.07
N GLU A 68 10.78 0.23 1.91
CA GLU A 68 12.03 0.77 1.35
C GLU A 68 12.61 1.93 2.17
N THR A 69 12.50 1.82 3.49
CA THR A 69 13.11 2.79 4.41
C THR A 69 14.56 2.42 4.69
N TYR A 70 15.47 3.36 4.48
CA TYR A 70 16.87 3.22 4.85
C TYR A 70 17.16 3.91 6.18
N ALA A 71 18.37 3.71 6.70
CA ALA A 71 18.79 4.31 7.96
C ALA A 71 18.56 5.83 8.01
N ASN A 72 18.01 6.32 9.12
CA ASN A 72 17.68 7.72 9.42
C ASN A 72 16.49 8.31 8.65
N VAL A 73 15.88 7.63 7.69
CA VAL A 73 14.76 8.19 6.90
C VAL A 73 13.54 8.45 7.78
N THR A 74 13.17 7.51 8.63
CA THR A 74 12.05 7.67 9.56
C THR A 74 12.26 8.81 10.54
N LYS A 75 13.50 9.01 11.03
CA LYS A 75 13.86 10.17 11.86
C LYS A 75 13.65 11.48 11.10
N ASN A 76 14.12 11.55 9.85
CA ASN A 76 13.94 12.74 9.03
C ASN A 76 12.45 13.00 8.75
N LEU A 77 11.68 11.96 8.40
CA LEU A 77 10.26 12.09 8.13
C LEU A 77 9.48 12.54 9.38
N THR A 78 9.75 11.96 10.55
CA THR A 78 9.09 12.40 11.79
C THR A 78 9.42 13.85 12.15
N MET A 79 10.64 14.32 11.89
CA MET A 79 10.99 15.74 12.05
C MET A 79 10.22 16.64 11.08
N MET A 80 10.08 16.24 9.80
CA MET A 80 9.32 17.00 8.80
C MET A 80 7.82 17.01 9.07
N LEU A 81 7.26 15.90 9.54
CA LEU A 81 5.86 15.77 9.91
C LEU A 81 5.53 16.53 11.21
N GLY A 82 6.53 16.73 12.07
CA GLY A 82 6.41 17.45 13.33
C GLY A 82 5.74 16.63 14.45
N HIS A 83 5.64 17.29 15.64
CA HIS A 83 4.94 16.66 16.76
C HIS A 83 3.46 16.44 16.43
N PRO A 84 2.85 15.30 16.76
CA PRO A 84 3.34 14.23 17.64
C PRO A 84 3.80 12.95 16.91
N TRP A 85 4.25 13.04 15.68
CA TRP A 85 4.66 11.86 14.93
C TRP A 85 5.86 11.15 15.57
N VAL A 86 5.74 9.84 15.68
CA VAL A 86 6.77 8.91 16.17
C VAL A 86 6.89 7.75 15.20
N ALA A 87 8.01 7.03 15.27
CA ALA A 87 8.30 5.90 14.40
C ALA A 87 8.78 4.68 15.18
N VAL A 88 8.54 3.51 14.60
CA VAL A 88 9.23 2.27 14.92
C VAL A 88 9.70 1.62 13.62
N GLU A 89 10.92 1.12 13.61
CA GLU A 89 11.55 0.47 12.46
C GLU A 89 11.74 -1.02 12.75
N ARG A 90 11.83 -1.81 11.69
CA ARG A 90 12.30 -3.18 11.78
C ARG A 90 13.69 -3.18 12.38
N ASN A 91 13.94 -4.09 13.33
CA ASN A 91 15.24 -4.19 14.00
C ASN A 91 16.27 -4.84 13.06
N HIS A 92 16.88 -4.03 12.21
CA HIS A 92 17.89 -4.44 11.24
C HIS A 92 18.79 -3.24 10.88
N GLU A 93 20.03 -3.50 10.44
CA GLU A 93 20.94 -2.45 9.96
C GLU A 93 20.32 -1.64 8.81
N TYR A 94 19.60 -2.33 7.93
CA TYR A 94 18.75 -1.73 6.90
C TYR A 94 17.30 -2.04 7.27
N PRO A 95 16.59 -1.09 7.90
CA PRO A 95 15.26 -1.34 8.44
C PRO A 95 14.26 -1.85 7.40
N ASP A 96 14.30 -1.28 6.19
CA ASP A 96 13.46 -1.60 5.05
C ASP A 96 11.97 -1.36 5.29
N THR A 97 11.45 -1.67 6.48
CA THR A 97 10.08 -1.38 6.88
C THR A 97 10.02 -0.56 8.17
N ALA A 98 9.04 0.34 8.20
CA ALA A 98 8.76 1.14 9.39
C ALA A 98 7.26 1.44 9.55
N ILE A 99 6.88 1.83 10.75
CA ILE A 99 5.55 2.34 11.08
C ILE A 99 5.71 3.77 11.61
N LEU A 100 5.02 4.72 10.99
CA LEU A 100 4.87 6.07 11.51
C LEU A 100 3.47 6.22 12.10
N THR A 101 3.36 6.89 13.24
CA THR A 101 2.05 7.20 13.84
C THR A 101 2.08 8.49 14.66
N ARG A 102 0.94 9.13 14.76
CA ARG A 102 0.71 10.27 15.68
C ARG A 102 0.03 9.86 16.98
N HIS A 103 0.00 8.55 17.23
CA HIS A 103 -0.57 7.93 18.42
C HIS A 103 0.52 7.31 19.30
N VAL A 104 0.13 6.71 20.40
CA VAL A 104 1.08 6.14 21.37
C VAL A 104 1.43 4.71 20.98
N ILE A 105 2.70 4.44 20.71
CA ILE A 105 3.22 3.08 20.58
C ILE A 105 3.30 2.46 21.98
N VAL A 106 2.63 1.33 22.18
CA VAL A 106 2.64 0.62 23.48
C VAL A 106 4.00 -0.01 23.68
N PRO A 107 4.70 0.29 24.79
CA PRO A 107 6.04 -0.26 25.05
C PRO A 107 6.07 -1.79 25.05
N ASN A 108 7.19 -2.37 24.64
CA ASN A 108 7.47 -3.82 24.65
C ASN A 108 6.50 -4.66 23.78
N THR A 109 5.90 -4.04 22.74
CA THR A 109 5.05 -4.74 21.78
C THR A 109 5.65 -4.81 20.37
N ASN A 110 6.87 -4.31 20.19
CA ASN A 110 7.56 -4.34 18.91
C ASN A 110 7.92 -5.78 18.53
N LEU A 111 7.45 -6.19 17.37
CA LEU A 111 7.74 -7.47 16.72
C LEU A 111 8.51 -7.19 15.44
N SER A 112 9.50 -8.02 15.14
CA SER A 112 10.32 -7.89 13.93
C SER A 112 10.55 -9.26 13.33
N THR A 113 10.35 -9.37 12.02
CA THR A 113 10.55 -10.58 11.22
C THR A 113 11.36 -10.26 9.97
N SER A 114 11.63 -11.25 9.14
CA SER A 114 12.24 -11.04 7.83
C SER A 114 11.36 -10.18 6.90
N GLY A 115 10.03 -10.30 7.02
CA GLY A 115 9.05 -9.62 6.17
C GLY A 115 8.50 -8.29 6.71
N GLY A 116 8.86 -7.87 7.95
CA GLY A 116 8.31 -6.61 8.45
C GLY A 116 8.42 -6.36 9.95
N VAL A 117 7.69 -5.32 10.38
CA VAL A 117 7.61 -4.86 11.77
C VAL A 117 6.15 -4.69 12.20
N GLY A 118 5.84 -5.09 13.44
CA GLY A 118 4.52 -4.97 14.04
C GLY A 118 4.54 -4.40 15.44
N VAL A 119 3.53 -3.60 15.78
CA VAL A 119 3.38 -2.99 17.12
C VAL A 119 1.92 -2.92 17.54
N LYS A 120 1.70 -2.74 18.85
CA LYS A 120 0.42 -2.32 19.41
C LYS A 120 0.41 -0.79 19.57
N ILE A 121 -0.67 -0.15 19.11
CA ILE A 121 -0.83 1.30 19.14
C ILE A 121 -2.09 1.63 19.93
N MET A 122 -1.99 2.60 20.86
CA MET A 122 -3.11 3.19 21.56
C MET A 122 -3.49 4.50 20.87
N LEU A 123 -4.69 4.54 20.30
CA LEU A 123 -5.22 5.72 19.64
C LEU A 123 -5.60 6.80 20.66
N ARG A 124 -5.64 8.06 20.25
CA ARG A 124 -6.08 9.18 21.11
C ARG A 124 -7.52 9.04 21.57
N THR A 125 -8.33 8.29 20.82
CA THR A 125 -9.71 7.94 21.20
C THR A 125 -9.81 6.90 22.30
N GLY A 126 -8.67 6.26 22.70
CA GLY A 126 -8.62 5.19 23.67
C GLY A 126 -8.67 3.78 23.06
N TYR A 127 -9.06 3.64 21.80
CA TYR A 127 -9.01 2.34 21.12
C TYR A 127 -7.57 1.84 20.98
N MET A 128 -7.43 0.51 20.99
CA MET A 128 -6.16 -0.17 20.71
C MET A 128 -6.23 -0.82 19.33
N VAL A 129 -5.10 -0.85 18.64
CA VAL A 129 -4.94 -1.60 17.40
C VAL A 129 -3.60 -2.32 17.38
N HIS A 130 -3.52 -3.46 16.70
CA HIS A 130 -2.27 -4.09 16.30
C HIS A 130 -2.02 -3.75 14.84
N PHE A 131 -0.83 -3.28 14.52
CA PHE A 131 -0.51 -2.81 13.19
C PHE A 131 0.83 -3.37 12.70
N TRP A 132 0.85 -3.89 11.48
CA TRP A 132 2.03 -4.39 10.79
C TRP A 132 2.35 -3.56 9.55
N SER A 133 3.63 -3.27 9.33
CA SER A 133 4.19 -2.81 8.07
C SER A 133 5.01 -3.92 7.46
N LEU A 134 4.65 -4.38 6.26
CA LEU A 134 5.31 -5.46 5.54
C LEU A 134 6.01 -4.96 4.29
N HIS A 135 7.16 -5.59 3.98
CA HIS A 135 7.79 -5.58 2.67
C HIS A 135 8.32 -6.98 2.41
N LEU A 136 7.61 -7.74 1.59
CA LEU A 136 7.95 -9.13 1.33
C LEU A 136 9.00 -9.23 0.22
N ASP A 137 9.54 -10.42 0.03
CA ASP A 137 10.58 -10.68 -0.96
C ASP A 137 10.18 -10.23 -2.37
N TYR A 138 11.02 -9.40 -3.00
CA TYR A 138 10.78 -8.87 -4.36
C TYR A 138 11.30 -9.82 -5.45
N THR A 139 12.13 -10.79 -5.10
CA THR A 139 12.79 -11.65 -6.07
C THR A 139 11.81 -12.63 -6.72
N SER A 140 12.17 -13.13 -7.89
CA SER A 140 11.42 -14.18 -8.60
C SER A 140 9.91 -13.83 -8.75
N TYR A 141 9.61 -12.62 -9.22
CA TYR A 141 8.25 -12.14 -9.42
C TYR A 141 7.53 -12.94 -10.51
N GLY A 142 6.70 -13.89 -10.10
CA GLY A 142 6.03 -14.85 -11.00
C GLY A 142 5.20 -14.26 -12.14
N PRO A 143 4.56 -13.09 -11.99
CA PRO A 143 3.81 -12.43 -13.06
C PRO A 143 4.60 -12.17 -14.34
N TYR A 144 5.90 -11.91 -14.29
CA TYR A 144 6.72 -11.80 -15.51
C TYR A 144 6.68 -13.08 -16.34
N ALA A 145 6.89 -14.22 -15.69
CA ALA A 145 6.89 -15.52 -16.37
C ALA A 145 5.49 -15.89 -16.89
N ALA A 146 4.45 -15.59 -16.10
CA ALA A 146 3.07 -15.90 -16.45
C ALA A 146 2.56 -15.05 -17.62
N ASN A 147 2.65 -13.72 -17.52
CA ASN A 147 2.11 -12.80 -18.51
C ASN A 147 2.82 -12.90 -19.87
N ASN A 148 4.12 -13.21 -19.85
CA ASN A 148 4.93 -13.36 -21.06
C ASN A 148 4.96 -14.81 -21.59
N LYS A 149 4.18 -15.74 -20.99
CA LYS A 149 4.09 -17.15 -21.43
C LYS A 149 5.44 -17.85 -21.47
N LEU A 150 6.34 -17.52 -20.55
CA LEU A 150 7.68 -18.09 -20.47
C LEU A 150 7.69 -19.47 -19.80
N VAL A 151 6.60 -19.86 -19.18
CA VAL A 151 6.42 -21.09 -18.42
C VAL A 151 5.10 -21.78 -18.78
N ASN A 152 4.99 -23.05 -18.45
CA ASN A 152 3.81 -23.87 -18.78
C ASN A 152 3.22 -24.62 -17.57
N ARG A 153 3.74 -24.38 -16.37
CA ARG A 153 3.24 -24.99 -15.13
C ARG A 153 3.16 -23.95 -14.01
N ILE A 154 2.17 -24.10 -13.14
CA ILE A 154 1.92 -23.20 -12.01
C ILE A 154 3.09 -23.19 -11.02
N ASP A 155 3.70 -24.33 -10.75
CA ASP A 155 4.85 -24.43 -9.83
C ASP A 155 6.06 -23.59 -10.28
N GLN A 156 6.21 -23.36 -11.57
CA GLN A 156 7.25 -22.47 -12.12
C GLN A 156 6.91 -20.98 -11.84
N ILE A 157 5.63 -20.61 -11.87
CA ILE A 157 5.18 -19.24 -11.53
C ILE A 157 5.34 -19.01 -10.04
N LEU A 158 5.00 -19.99 -9.22
CA LEU A 158 5.06 -19.94 -7.77
C LEU A 158 6.43 -20.27 -7.18
N ALA A 159 7.45 -20.46 -8.02
CA ALA A 159 8.77 -20.87 -7.54
C ALA A 159 9.36 -19.90 -6.50
N GLY A 160 9.18 -18.60 -6.68
CA GLY A 160 9.64 -17.58 -5.74
C GLY A 160 8.79 -17.44 -4.47
N GLU A 161 7.55 -17.94 -4.51
CA GLU A 161 6.64 -17.81 -3.35
C GLU A 161 7.00 -18.74 -2.19
N ASN A 162 7.58 -19.90 -2.49
CA ASN A 162 7.78 -21.00 -1.56
C ASN A 162 9.28 -21.28 -1.27
N THR A 163 10.18 -20.38 -1.66
CA THR A 163 11.60 -20.46 -1.25
C THR A 163 11.72 -20.18 0.25
N GLU A 164 12.86 -20.51 0.86
CA GLU A 164 13.11 -20.29 2.29
C GLU A 164 12.83 -18.84 2.74
N TYR A 165 13.11 -17.87 1.87
CA TYR A 165 12.89 -16.44 2.11
C TYR A 165 11.73 -15.86 1.28
N GLY A 166 10.93 -16.72 0.65
CA GLY A 166 9.81 -16.31 -0.19
C GLY A 166 8.65 -15.72 0.58
N ARG A 167 7.72 -15.14 -0.14
CA ARG A 167 6.57 -14.39 0.39
C ARG A 167 5.67 -15.24 1.28
N GLY A 168 5.40 -16.48 0.90
CA GLY A 168 4.62 -17.44 1.71
C GLY A 168 5.24 -17.71 3.08
N PRO A 169 6.51 -18.17 3.16
CA PRO A 169 7.24 -18.34 4.42
C PRO A 169 7.32 -17.07 5.27
N GLN A 170 7.51 -15.88 4.68
CA GLN A 170 7.53 -14.62 5.43
C GLN A 170 6.18 -14.31 6.10
N ILE A 171 5.06 -14.51 5.41
CA ILE A 171 3.73 -14.38 6.02
C ILE A 171 3.52 -15.43 7.09
N TYR A 172 3.93 -16.68 6.84
CA TYR A 172 3.83 -17.74 7.84
C TYR A 172 4.65 -17.46 9.09
N GLU A 173 5.88 -16.92 8.95
CA GLU A 173 6.71 -16.46 10.07
C GLU A 173 5.93 -15.48 10.96
N ILE A 174 5.36 -14.42 10.37
CA ILE A 174 4.58 -13.40 11.08
C ILE A 174 3.41 -14.02 11.84
N LEU A 175 2.60 -14.81 11.16
CA LEU A 175 1.36 -15.40 11.70
C LEU A 175 1.63 -16.45 12.79
N THR A 176 2.83 -17.01 12.85
CA THR A 176 3.21 -18.02 13.83
C THR A 176 3.97 -17.49 15.02
N LEU A 177 4.35 -16.20 15.03
CA LEU A 177 4.95 -15.57 16.22
C LEU A 177 4.04 -15.74 17.45
N PRO A 178 4.59 -16.08 18.62
CA PRO A 178 3.79 -16.31 19.83
C PRO A 178 2.91 -15.09 20.20
N MET A 179 3.42 -13.87 20.01
CA MET A 179 2.66 -12.66 20.30
C MET A 179 1.57 -12.44 19.23
N MET A 180 1.85 -12.68 17.96
CA MET A 180 0.86 -12.55 16.89
C MET A 180 -0.29 -13.54 17.06
N LYS A 181 -0.01 -14.79 17.46
CA LYS A 181 -1.06 -15.77 17.80
C LYS A 181 -1.97 -15.24 18.90
N LYS A 182 -1.40 -14.67 19.98
CA LYS A 182 -2.18 -14.03 21.05
C LYS A 182 -3.01 -12.84 20.55
N TRP A 183 -2.48 -12.07 19.61
CA TRP A 183 -3.24 -10.97 19.00
C TRP A 183 -4.41 -11.50 18.17
N MET A 184 -4.20 -12.54 17.37
CA MET A 184 -5.27 -13.18 16.59
C MET A 184 -6.36 -13.77 17.47
N GLU A 185 -6.01 -14.42 18.58
CA GLU A 185 -6.97 -14.95 19.58
C GLU A 185 -7.85 -13.87 20.21
N LYS A 186 -7.37 -12.63 20.24
CA LYS A 186 -8.06 -11.45 20.81
C LYS A 186 -8.51 -10.46 19.74
N SER A 187 -8.55 -10.88 18.51
CA SER A 187 -8.91 -9.98 17.41
C SER A 187 -10.33 -9.45 17.47
N ASP A 188 -11.23 -10.15 18.17
CA ASP A 188 -12.61 -9.69 18.40
C ASP A 188 -12.70 -8.50 19.38
N ASP A 189 -11.64 -8.29 20.20
CA ASP A 189 -11.56 -7.16 21.13
C ASP A 189 -10.67 -6.03 20.57
N VAL A 190 -9.57 -6.39 19.89
CA VAL A 190 -8.56 -5.45 19.39
C VAL A 190 -8.22 -5.80 17.94
N PRO A 191 -8.62 -4.98 16.98
CA PRO A 191 -8.40 -5.29 15.57
C PRO A 191 -6.90 -5.31 15.23
N ILE A 192 -6.60 -6.16 14.23
CA ILE A 192 -5.28 -6.31 13.66
C ILE A 192 -5.33 -5.79 12.22
N PHE A 193 -4.38 -4.92 11.89
CA PHE A 193 -4.17 -4.45 10.52
C PHE A 193 -2.82 -4.93 10.03
N ILE A 194 -2.79 -5.43 8.79
CA ILE A 194 -1.58 -5.80 8.08
C ILE A 194 -1.54 -4.96 6.80
N ALA A 195 -0.53 -4.11 6.70
CA ALA A 195 -0.36 -3.16 5.61
C ALA A 195 1.03 -3.32 5.00
N GLY A 196 1.16 -3.15 3.69
CA GLY A 196 2.50 -3.18 3.09
C GLY A 196 2.52 -3.55 1.62
N ASP A 197 3.74 -3.57 1.11
CA ASP A 197 4.10 -4.11 -0.19
C ASP A 197 4.38 -5.62 -0.06
N PHE A 198 3.54 -6.41 -0.66
CA PHE A 198 3.66 -7.87 -0.64
C PHE A 198 4.55 -8.40 -1.77
N ASN A 199 4.99 -7.52 -2.68
CA ASN A 199 5.76 -7.89 -3.85
C ASN A 199 5.17 -9.09 -4.62
N GLY A 200 3.87 -9.26 -4.53
CA GLY A 200 3.11 -10.34 -5.17
C GLY A 200 1.63 -9.99 -5.27
N PRO A 201 0.94 -10.47 -6.30
CA PRO A 201 -0.48 -10.18 -6.49
C PRO A 201 -1.39 -10.87 -5.47
N SER A 202 -2.67 -10.49 -5.48
CA SER A 202 -3.68 -11.19 -4.70
C SER A 202 -4.26 -12.39 -5.46
N HIS A 203 -4.50 -13.48 -4.72
CA HIS A 203 -5.27 -14.63 -5.20
C HIS A 203 -6.71 -14.25 -5.59
N LEU A 204 -7.23 -13.12 -5.05
CA LEU A 204 -8.54 -12.57 -5.42
C LEU A 204 -8.52 -11.79 -6.74
N ASP A 205 -7.33 -11.46 -7.26
CA ASP A 205 -7.15 -10.70 -8.49
C ASP A 205 -6.84 -11.59 -9.70
N TRP A 206 -6.18 -12.73 -9.49
CA TRP A 206 -5.80 -13.68 -10.54
C TRP A 206 -6.79 -14.84 -10.64
N THR A 207 -8.01 -14.53 -11.09
CA THR A 207 -9.17 -15.43 -11.11
C THR A 207 -9.55 -15.84 -12.54
N GLU A 208 -10.55 -16.69 -12.68
CA GLU A 208 -11.12 -17.05 -13.99
C GLU A 208 -11.60 -15.82 -14.78
N GLN A 209 -12.08 -14.77 -14.09
CA GLN A 209 -12.54 -13.54 -14.73
C GLN A 209 -11.39 -12.75 -15.36
N THR A 210 -10.21 -12.79 -14.75
CA THR A 210 -9.05 -11.98 -15.14
C THR A 210 -7.96 -12.77 -15.87
N LYS A 211 -8.10 -14.08 -16.04
CA LYS A 211 -7.06 -14.93 -16.63
C LYS A 211 -6.55 -14.45 -18.00
N LYS A 212 -7.41 -13.80 -18.80
CA LYS A 212 -7.00 -13.29 -20.12
C LYS A 212 -5.96 -12.18 -20.08
N ILE A 213 -5.94 -11.41 -19.00
CA ILE A 213 -4.93 -10.36 -18.80
C ILE A 213 -3.70 -10.86 -18.05
N HIS A 214 -3.74 -12.09 -17.54
CA HIS A 214 -2.67 -12.75 -16.79
C HIS A 214 -2.09 -13.98 -17.52
N GLY A 215 -1.96 -13.91 -18.85
CA GLY A 215 -1.35 -14.98 -19.64
C GLY A 215 -2.15 -16.29 -19.70
N ASP A 216 -3.46 -16.25 -19.46
CA ASP A 216 -4.40 -17.37 -19.33
C ASP A 216 -4.25 -18.16 -18.00
N TRP A 217 -3.62 -17.59 -16.97
CA TRP A 217 -3.42 -18.22 -15.68
C TRP A 217 -4.46 -17.79 -14.63
N VAL A 218 -4.78 -18.75 -13.75
CA VAL A 218 -5.51 -18.52 -12.49
C VAL A 218 -4.59 -19.00 -11.38
N ILE A 219 -4.18 -18.09 -10.50
CA ILE A 219 -3.15 -18.36 -9.48
C ILE A 219 -3.67 -18.05 -8.09
N ARG A 220 -3.54 -19.00 -7.18
CA ARG A 220 -3.78 -18.81 -5.75
C ARG A 220 -2.48 -18.37 -5.09
N TRP A 221 -2.18 -17.08 -5.15
CA TRP A 221 -0.98 -16.49 -4.57
C TRP A 221 -0.89 -16.78 -3.07
N PRO A 222 0.16 -17.47 -2.58
CA PRO A 222 0.19 -18.03 -1.24
C PRO A 222 0.12 -16.98 -0.12
N ALA A 223 0.84 -15.86 -0.25
CA ALA A 223 0.93 -14.86 0.81
C ALA A 223 -0.43 -14.26 1.17
N THR A 224 -1.20 -13.83 0.17
CA THR A 224 -2.54 -13.25 0.38
C THR A 224 -3.57 -14.31 0.74
N LYS A 225 -3.42 -15.52 0.21
CA LYS A 225 -4.32 -16.64 0.54
C LYS A 225 -4.17 -17.10 1.98
N GLU A 226 -2.95 -17.15 2.51
CA GLU A 226 -2.70 -17.51 3.91
C GLU A 226 -3.35 -16.51 4.87
N LEU A 227 -3.37 -15.21 4.54
CA LEU A 227 -4.08 -14.21 5.35
C LEU A 227 -5.60 -14.44 5.34
N GLU A 228 -6.19 -14.69 4.17
CA GLU A 228 -7.62 -15.01 4.07
C GLU A 228 -7.96 -16.26 4.89
N ASP A 229 -7.15 -17.33 4.79
CA ASP A 229 -7.34 -18.58 5.54
C ASP A 229 -7.25 -18.38 7.06
N ARG A 230 -6.58 -17.31 7.54
CA ARG A 230 -6.55 -16.90 8.95
C ARG A 230 -7.65 -15.89 9.30
N GLY A 231 -8.57 -15.62 8.38
CA GLY A 231 -9.75 -14.76 8.60
C GLY A 231 -9.43 -13.27 8.53
N PHE A 232 -8.36 -12.87 7.83
CA PHE A 232 -8.14 -11.48 7.46
C PHE A 232 -8.94 -11.14 6.21
N THR A 233 -9.49 -9.93 6.19
CA THR A 233 -10.23 -9.37 5.05
C THR A 233 -9.33 -8.47 4.23
N ASP A 234 -9.29 -8.68 2.90
CA ASP A 234 -8.68 -7.76 1.95
C ASP A 234 -9.62 -6.56 1.78
N THR A 235 -9.24 -5.41 2.33
CA THR A 235 -10.06 -4.20 2.34
C THR A 235 -10.43 -3.74 0.93
N TYR A 236 -9.50 -3.84 -0.03
CA TYR A 236 -9.79 -3.39 -1.38
C TYR A 236 -10.85 -4.26 -2.06
N ARG A 237 -10.77 -5.58 -1.91
CA ARG A 237 -11.75 -6.51 -2.50
C ARG A 237 -13.07 -6.55 -1.76
N GLU A 238 -13.10 -6.20 -0.49
CA GLU A 238 -14.37 -5.99 0.24
C GLU A 238 -15.15 -4.79 -0.35
N ILE A 239 -14.49 -3.65 -0.53
CA ILE A 239 -15.11 -2.43 -1.08
C ILE A 239 -15.35 -2.54 -2.60
N TYR A 240 -14.41 -3.14 -3.32
CA TYR A 240 -14.43 -3.27 -4.79
C TYR A 240 -14.33 -4.74 -5.22
N PRO A 241 -15.41 -5.52 -5.11
CA PRO A 241 -15.37 -6.96 -5.40
C PRO A 241 -15.20 -7.30 -6.88
N ASN A 242 -15.51 -6.37 -7.79
CA ASN A 242 -15.37 -6.60 -9.23
C ASN A 242 -13.97 -6.23 -9.71
N VAL A 243 -13.13 -7.23 -9.95
CA VAL A 243 -11.73 -7.08 -10.37
C VAL A 243 -11.59 -6.42 -11.74
N LEU A 244 -12.53 -6.65 -12.67
CA LEU A 244 -12.45 -6.12 -14.04
C LEU A 244 -12.71 -4.62 -14.09
N THR A 245 -13.63 -4.12 -13.27
CA THR A 245 -13.96 -2.69 -13.21
C THR A 245 -13.07 -1.92 -12.25
N ASN A 246 -12.55 -2.60 -11.24
CA ASN A 246 -11.71 -2.01 -10.20
C ASN A 246 -10.46 -2.89 -9.98
N PRO A 247 -9.50 -2.88 -10.91
CA PRO A 247 -8.29 -3.72 -10.78
C PRO A 247 -7.44 -3.35 -9.57
N GLY A 248 -7.42 -2.08 -9.16
CA GLY A 248 -6.71 -1.63 -7.97
C GLY A 248 -5.19 -1.62 -8.11
N ILE A 249 -4.67 -1.52 -9.31
CA ILE A 249 -3.24 -1.54 -9.61
C ILE A 249 -2.50 -0.57 -8.69
N THR A 250 -1.45 -1.05 -8.05
CA THR A 250 -0.60 -0.24 -7.17
C THR A 250 0.84 -0.10 -7.67
N TRP A 251 1.27 -0.93 -8.58
CA TRP A 251 2.59 -0.86 -9.20
C TRP A 251 2.50 -1.13 -10.71
N SER A 252 3.12 -0.32 -11.63
CA SER A 252 3.96 0.83 -11.30
C SER A 252 3.38 2.15 -11.80
N THR A 253 3.65 3.24 -11.09
CA THR A 253 3.28 4.61 -11.50
C THR A 253 4.16 5.12 -12.64
N VAL A 254 5.44 4.68 -12.69
CA VAL A 254 6.47 5.22 -13.59
C VAL A 254 7.05 4.18 -14.58
N ASN A 255 7.03 2.89 -14.25
CA ASN A 255 7.56 1.83 -15.11
C ASN A 255 6.49 1.32 -16.08
N LYS A 256 6.85 1.19 -17.35
CA LYS A 256 6.03 0.58 -18.40
C LYS A 256 6.60 -0.75 -18.87
N PHE A 257 7.93 -0.83 -18.85
CA PHE A 257 8.72 -1.96 -19.29
C PHE A 257 9.82 -2.20 -18.27
N ASN A 258 10.16 -3.45 -18.06
CA ASN A 258 11.18 -3.84 -17.11
C ASN A 258 12.59 -3.45 -17.62
N PRO A 259 13.34 -2.61 -16.87
CA PRO A 259 14.68 -2.19 -17.24
C PRO A 259 15.71 -3.34 -17.23
N GLU A 260 15.53 -4.34 -16.37
CA GLU A 260 16.42 -5.50 -16.28
C GLU A 260 16.37 -6.38 -17.52
N TRP A 261 15.29 -6.28 -18.30
CA TRP A 261 15.10 -6.98 -19.58
C TRP A 261 15.27 -6.04 -20.78
N ASN A 262 16.11 -5.01 -20.63
CA ASN A 262 16.37 -3.97 -21.66
C ASN A 262 15.08 -3.37 -22.24
N TYR A 263 14.05 -3.17 -21.42
CA TYR A 263 12.75 -2.62 -21.81
C TYR A 263 12.00 -3.42 -22.90
N THR A 264 12.30 -4.72 -23.03
CA THR A 264 11.65 -5.60 -24.03
C THR A 264 10.40 -6.28 -23.47
N ILE A 265 10.30 -6.41 -22.16
CA ILE A 265 9.17 -7.04 -21.46
C ILE A 265 8.34 -5.96 -20.78
N PRO A 266 7.00 -5.94 -21.02
CA PRO A 266 6.11 -5.04 -20.29
C PRO A 266 6.18 -5.31 -18.78
N GLU A 267 6.13 -4.23 -17.99
CA GLU A 267 5.99 -4.32 -16.56
C GLU A 267 4.59 -4.85 -16.22
N PRO A 268 4.46 -5.97 -15.51
CA PRO A 268 3.16 -6.41 -15.02
C PRO A 268 2.53 -5.31 -14.16
N GLN A 269 1.26 -5.04 -14.39
CA GLN A 269 0.52 -4.01 -13.67
C GLN A 269 -0.40 -4.73 -12.70
N ASP A 270 0.06 -4.91 -11.47
CA ASP A 270 -0.64 -5.67 -10.43
C ASP A 270 -0.94 -4.79 -9.20
N ARG A 271 -1.85 -5.26 -8.38
CA ARG A 271 -2.06 -4.77 -7.02
C ARG A 271 -1.17 -5.60 -6.10
N ILE A 272 -0.14 -4.97 -5.55
CA ILE A 272 0.86 -5.59 -4.68
C ILE A 272 0.98 -4.90 -3.32
N ASP A 273 0.38 -3.72 -3.17
CA ASP A 273 0.28 -2.99 -1.91
C ASP A 273 -1.11 -3.18 -1.31
N PHE A 274 -1.17 -3.62 -0.07
CA PHE A 274 -2.42 -4.07 0.57
C PHE A 274 -2.65 -3.42 1.93
N LEU A 275 -3.94 -3.38 2.28
CA LEU A 275 -4.45 -3.21 3.64
C LEU A 275 -5.38 -4.38 3.93
N PHE A 276 -4.96 -5.25 4.84
CA PHE A 276 -5.77 -6.32 5.40
C PHE A 276 -6.15 -5.98 6.83
N TYR A 277 -7.32 -6.45 7.27
CA TYR A 277 -7.73 -6.31 8.65
C TYR A 277 -8.42 -7.55 9.18
N LYS A 278 -8.47 -7.68 10.50
CA LYS A 278 -9.22 -8.68 11.25
C LYS A 278 -9.69 -8.07 12.56
N GLY A 279 -10.99 -8.18 12.87
CA GLY A 279 -11.56 -7.69 14.13
C GLY A 279 -12.68 -6.66 13.96
N PRO A 280 -13.10 -5.99 15.05
CA PRO A 280 -14.34 -5.22 15.12
C PRO A 280 -14.22 -3.82 14.47
N VAL A 281 -14.06 -3.79 13.16
CA VAL A 281 -14.05 -2.57 12.35
C VAL A 281 -14.82 -2.81 11.05
N VAL A 282 -15.32 -1.72 10.48
CA VAL A 282 -15.91 -1.69 9.14
C VAL A 282 -15.02 -0.83 8.26
N ALA A 283 -14.69 -1.30 7.08
CA ALA A 283 -14.00 -0.50 6.08
C ALA A 283 -15.01 0.45 5.40
N ASP A 284 -14.75 1.76 5.48
CA ASP A 284 -15.63 2.78 4.93
C ASP A 284 -15.24 3.13 3.49
N GLN A 285 -13.94 3.23 3.22
CA GLN A 285 -13.37 3.50 1.90
C GLN A 285 -11.92 3.05 1.79
N ILE A 286 -11.47 2.83 0.55
CA ILE A 286 -10.07 2.58 0.21
C ILE A 286 -9.72 3.21 -1.13
N MET A 287 -8.51 3.74 -1.26
CA MET A 287 -8.03 4.38 -2.49
C MET A 287 -6.56 4.09 -2.74
N ALA A 288 -6.22 3.88 -4.02
CA ALA A 288 -4.85 3.99 -4.52
C ALA A 288 -4.58 5.47 -4.85
N TYR A 289 -3.45 6.01 -4.37
CA TYR A 289 -3.12 7.42 -4.40
C TYR A 289 -1.73 7.66 -5.00
N SER A 290 -1.63 8.58 -5.94
CA SER A 290 -0.37 9.01 -6.55
C SER A 290 -0.22 10.54 -6.68
N GLY A 291 -0.83 11.28 -5.75
CA GLY A 291 -0.86 12.75 -5.81
C GLY A 291 -1.99 13.29 -6.69
N CYS A 292 -1.95 14.62 -6.90
CA CYS A 292 -2.92 15.32 -7.73
C CYS A 292 -2.50 15.34 -9.21
N GLU A 293 -1.21 15.21 -9.49
CA GLU A 293 -0.65 15.18 -10.83
C GLU A 293 -0.25 13.75 -11.20
N LYS A 294 -0.54 13.37 -12.44
CA LYS A 294 -0.13 12.06 -12.95
C LYS A 294 1.41 11.99 -13.01
N PRO A 295 2.06 11.01 -12.36
CA PRO A 295 3.49 10.86 -12.42
C PRO A 295 3.99 10.68 -13.86
N LYS A 296 5.07 11.38 -14.20
CA LYS A 296 5.81 11.16 -15.44
C LYS A 296 6.59 9.87 -15.33
N ARG A 297 6.65 9.15 -16.44
CA ARG A 297 7.35 7.87 -16.52
C ARG A 297 8.86 8.06 -16.64
N ILE A 298 9.63 7.03 -16.30
CA ILE A 298 11.05 6.95 -16.58
C ILE A 298 11.29 7.18 -18.09
N PRO A 299 12.26 8.03 -18.50
CA PRO A 299 13.30 8.67 -17.68
C PRO A 299 12.96 10.08 -17.15
N PHE A 300 11.72 10.53 -17.22
CA PHE A 300 11.31 11.91 -16.87
C PHE A 300 10.73 12.05 -15.46
N HIS A 301 10.97 11.07 -14.60
CA HIS A 301 10.36 10.91 -13.28
C HIS A 301 11.00 11.78 -12.19
N GLU A 302 12.24 12.19 -12.35
CA GLU A 302 13.04 12.89 -11.32
C GLU A 302 12.37 14.14 -10.75
N HIS A 303 11.57 14.82 -11.57
CA HIS A 303 10.83 16.03 -11.17
C HIS A 303 9.37 15.79 -10.77
N ASN A 304 8.94 14.53 -10.65
CA ASN A 304 7.59 14.23 -10.21
C ASN A 304 7.29 14.84 -8.84
N ASP A 305 6.08 15.36 -8.66
CA ASP A 305 5.60 15.77 -7.35
C ASP A 305 5.40 14.55 -6.44
N TYR A 306 4.85 13.48 -6.99
CA TYR A 306 4.68 12.22 -6.28
C TYR A 306 5.99 11.38 -6.32
N PRO A 307 6.54 10.99 -5.15
CA PRO A 307 7.93 10.53 -5.04
C PRO A 307 8.11 9.01 -5.09
N SER A 308 7.18 8.24 -5.66
CA SER A 308 7.27 6.78 -5.66
C SER A 308 6.86 6.17 -6.99
N ASP A 309 7.42 5.00 -7.30
CA ASP A 309 6.98 4.13 -8.39
C ASP A 309 5.77 3.25 -8.01
N HIS A 310 5.41 3.18 -6.73
CA HIS A 310 4.16 2.59 -6.25
C HIS A 310 3.06 3.66 -6.06
N PHE A 311 1.80 3.26 -6.19
CA PHE A 311 0.72 4.01 -5.57
C PHE A 311 0.74 3.76 -4.07
N ALA A 312 0.57 4.79 -3.26
CA ALA A 312 0.22 4.60 -1.87
C ALA A 312 -1.24 4.12 -1.79
N VAL A 313 -1.55 3.29 -0.80
CA VAL A 313 -2.92 2.87 -0.54
C VAL A 313 -3.34 3.38 0.83
N PHE A 314 -4.50 4.03 0.92
CA PHE A 314 -5.05 4.40 2.20
C PHE A 314 -6.51 4.00 2.32
N ALA A 315 -6.94 3.71 3.54
CA ALA A 315 -8.30 3.32 3.84
C ALA A 315 -8.77 3.96 5.15
N ASP A 316 -10.07 4.22 5.22
CA ASP A 316 -10.76 4.64 6.43
C ASP A 316 -11.56 3.46 6.99
N TYR A 317 -11.53 3.36 8.32
CA TYR A 317 -12.26 2.35 9.07
C TYR A 317 -12.99 2.99 10.24
N THR A 318 -14.15 2.45 10.57
CA THR A 318 -14.93 2.81 11.76
C THR A 318 -14.93 1.63 12.73
N PHE A 319 -14.61 1.87 14.00
CA PHE A 319 -14.74 0.87 15.09
C PHE A 319 -16.21 0.61 15.40
N ILE A 320 -16.59 -0.66 15.57
CA ILE A 320 -17.93 -1.14 15.93
C ILE A 320 -17.99 -1.62 17.38
#